data_3813f9312086e217345e71af7933616b
#
_entry.id   3813f9312086e217345e71af7933616b
#
_cell.length_a   1.000
_cell.length_b   1.000
_cell.length_c   1.000
_cell.angle_alpha   90.00
_cell.angle_beta   90.00
_cell.angle_gamma   90.00
#
_symmetry.space_group_name_H-M   'P 1'
#
loop_
_entity.id
_entity.type
_entity.pdbx_description
1 polymer ?
#
loop_
_entity_poly.entity_id
_entity_poly.type
_entity_poly.pdbx_seq_one_letter_code
_entity_poly.pdbx_strand_id
1 'polypeptide(L)'
;MWYYRWTDDISFVEVNPSLFKLSNSVKTKLITLRPENTASLVRCYLENSIYAKEDVSRFYYNGSMFRYERPQAGRQREFNQIGLEVFGEKSPKVDAEVIAIGYKFLEKLDITDLEVKINSVGSNASRTVYREKLVEHFKSHLDDMCEDCKDRINRNPLRLLDCKVDGDKDFYKSAP
;
A
#
# COMPACT_ATOMS: atom_id res chain seq x y z
N MET A 1 -2.62 0.43 10.97
CA MET A 1 -2.36 1.72 10.31
C MET A 1 -0.88 1.97 10.46
N TRP A 2 -0.18 2.10 9.34
CA TRP A 2 1.27 2.27 9.33
C TRP A 2 1.57 3.76 9.29
N TYR A 3 2.31 4.28 10.27
CA TYR A 3 2.74 5.67 10.30
C TYR A 3 4.24 5.76 9.98
N TYR A 4 4.58 6.55 8.98
CA TYR A 4 5.94 6.99 8.72
C TYR A 4 6.14 8.35 9.37
N ARG A 5 7.08 8.45 10.26
CA ARG A 5 7.48 9.73 10.83
C ARG A 5 8.88 10.05 10.35
N TRP A 6 8.99 11.13 9.64
CA TRP A 6 10.29 11.72 9.28
C TRP A 6 10.86 12.39 10.50
N THR A 7 12.02 11.95 10.97
CA THR A 7 12.82 12.63 11.95
C THR A 7 14.26 12.63 11.45
N ASP A 8 15.03 13.65 11.79
CA ASP A 8 16.42 13.84 11.33
C ASP A 8 17.36 12.68 11.70
N ASP A 9 16.92 11.77 12.54
CA ASP A 9 17.64 10.59 12.98
C ASP A 9 16.91 9.30 12.60
N ILE A 10 17.26 8.69 11.49
CA ILE A 10 16.88 7.33 11.07
C ILE A 10 15.36 7.11 10.97
N SER A 11 14.90 6.64 9.82
CA SER A 11 13.50 6.32 9.53
C SER A 11 12.88 5.44 10.61
N PHE A 12 11.90 5.99 11.32
CA PHE A 12 11.05 5.21 12.19
C PHE A 12 9.81 4.82 11.41
N VAL A 13 9.66 3.55 11.18
CA VAL A 13 8.36 2.98 10.85
C VAL A 13 7.80 2.46 12.16
N GLU A 14 6.79 3.11 12.70
CA GLU A 14 6.01 2.51 13.77
C GLU A 14 5.17 1.40 13.15
N VAL A 15 5.81 0.26 12.99
CA VAL A 15 5.17 -0.98 12.63
C VAL A 15 4.50 -1.46 13.89
N ASN A 16 3.23 -1.85 13.79
CA ASN A 16 2.43 -2.46 14.86
C ASN A 16 3.26 -2.89 16.08
N PRO A 17 2.98 -2.41 17.29
CA PRO A 17 3.81 -2.62 18.50
C PRO A 17 4.13 -4.07 18.84
N SER A 18 3.51 -5.03 18.19
CA SER A 18 3.83 -6.46 18.32
C SER A 18 5.03 -6.92 17.46
N LEU A 19 5.58 -6.08 16.58
CA LEU A 19 6.78 -6.38 15.82
C LEU A 19 8.01 -5.78 16.50
N PHE A 20 8.82 -6.62 17.08
CA PHE A 20 10.16 -6.40 17.61
C PHE A 20 10.52 -4.96 18.02
N LYS A 21 10.30 -4.62 19.28
CA LYS A 21 10.89 -3.45 19.92
C LYS A 21 12.29 -3.83 20.39
N LEU A 22 13.31 -3.31 19.75
CA LEU A 22 14.66 -3.32 20.30
C LEU A 22 14.85 -2.01 21.09
N SER A 23 14.85 -2.12 22.42
CA SER A 23 15.10 -1.02 23.33
C SER A 23 16.59 -0.96 23.69
N ASN A 24 17.25 0.13 23.38
CA ASN A 24 18.54 0.46 23.97
C ASN A 24 18.34 1.41 25.15
N SER A 25 18.98 1.13 26.26
CA SER A 25 18.74 1.67 27.59
C SER A 25 19.04 3.15 27.82
N VAL A 26 19.40 3.94 26.80
CA VAL A 26 19.83 5.35 26.99
C VAL A 26 18.99 6.38 26.23
N LYS A 27 18.35 6.01 25.15
CA LYS A 27 17.28 6.77 24.47
C LYS A 27 16.46 5.76 23.70
N THR A 28 15.19 5.67 23.97
CA THR A 28 14.30 4.70 23.32
C THR A 28 14.22 4.95 21.82
N LYS A 29 15.18 4.43 21.07
CA LYS A 29 15.08 4.37 19.61
C LYS A 29 14.30 3.11 19.27
N LEU A 30 13.12 3.28 18.74
CA LEU A 30 12.35 2.16 18.18
C LEU A 30 12.96 1.81 16.83
N ILE A 31 13.53 0.63 16.73
CA ILE A 31 13.98 0.05 15.47
C ILE A 31 12.91 -0.95 15.05
N THR A 32 12.40 -0.81 13.85
CA THR A 32 11.38 -1.72 13.30
C THR A 32 11.86 -2.31 11.98
N LEU A 33 11.35 -3.49 11.66
CA LEU A 33 11.58 -4.10 10.36
C LEU A 33 10.75 -3.37 9.29
N ARG A 34 11.32 -3.14 8.11
CA ARG A 34 10.66 -2.41 7.03
C ARG A 34 9.50 -3.22 6.42
N PRO A 35 8.29 -2.65 6.31
CA PRO A 35 7.15 -3.33 5.69
C PRO A 35 7.06 -3.16 4.18
N GLU A 36 7.84 -2.20 3.63
CA GLU A 36 7.94 -1.83 2.23
C GLU A 36 9.20 -0.96 2.05
N ASN A 37 9.54 -0.59 0.83
CA ASN A 37 10.78 0.16 0.60
C ASN A 37 10.58 1.52 -0.10
N THR A 38 9.39 1.85 -0.54
CA THR A 38 9.07 3.14 -1.19
C THR A 38 9.45 4.31 -0.30
N ALA A 39 9.07 4.28 0.98
CA ALA A 39 9.41 5.36 1.92
C ALA A 39 10.91 5.52 2.13
N SER A 40 11.65 4.40 2.21
CA SER A 40 13.11 4.44 2.35
C SER A 40 13.78 5.02 1.11
N LEU A 41 13.23 4.72 -0.08
CA LEU A 41 13.75 5.25 -1.34
C LEU A 41 13.43 6.74 -1.50
N VAL A 42 12.21 7.16 -1.15
CA VAL A 42 11.83 8.59 -1.12
C VAL A 42 12.75 9.37 -0.18
N ARG A 43 13.04 8.81 0.99
CA ARG A 43 13.99 9.40 1.93
C ARG A 43 15.38 9.53 1.31
N CYS A 44 15.92 8.49 0.71
CA CYS A 44 17.19 8.50 0.00
C CYS A 44 17.22 9.60 -1.09
N TYR A 45 16.15 9.71 -1.87
CA TYR A 45 15.99 10.72 -2.92
C TYR A 45 16.06 12.14 -2.35
N LEU A 46 15.38 12.40 -1.25
CA LEU A 46 15.35 13.72 -0.59
C LEU A 46 16.65 14.04 0.12
N GLU A 47 17.18 13.13 0.96
CA GLU A 47 18.40 13.36 1.74
C GLU A 47 19.65 13.57 0.88
N ASN A 48 19.71 12.95 -0.30
CA ASN A 48 20.81 13.14 -1.24
C ASN A 48 20.54 14.23 -2.27
N SER A 49 19.42 14.96 -2.15
CA SER A 49 19.03 16.03 -3.07
C SER A 49 19.07 15.59 -4.54
N ILE A 50 18.63 14.36 -4.84
CA ILE A 50 18.69 13.80 -6.18
C ILE A 50 17.79 14.62 -7.11
N TYR A 51 16.65 15.12 -6.60
CA TYR A 51 15.73 16.00 -7.31
C TYR A 51 16.40 17.28 -7.86
N ALA A 52 17.52 17.70 -7.30
CA ALA A 52 18.28 18.87 -7.76
C ALA A 52 19.32 18.53 -8.84
N LYS A 53 19.57 17.25 -9.08
CA LYS A 53 20.59 16.76 -10.02
C LYS A 53 19.97 16.18 -11.30
N GLU A 54 18.76 15.66 -11.20
CA GLU A 54 18.07 14.95 -12.26
C GLU A 54 16.60 15.35 -12.30
N ASP A 55 16.10 15.70 -13.49
CA ASP A 55 14.69 16.06 -13.68
C ASP A 55 13.77 14.82 -13.48
N VAL A 56 14.22 13.67 -13.95
CA VAL A 56 13.50 12.40 -13.84
C VAL A 56 14.44 11.31 -13.37
N SER A 57 14.11 10.71 -12.25
CA SER A 57 14.90 9.61 -11.67
C SER A 57 14.11 8.31 -11.69
N ARG A 58 14.78 7.22 -12.10
CA ARG A 58 14.22 5.87 -12.14
C ARG A 58 15.00 4.96 -11.22
N PHE A 59 14.28 4.30 -10.32
CA PHE A 59 14.88 3.42 -9.34
C PHE A 59 14.22 2.05 -9.35
N TYR A 60 14.98 1.06 -8.95
CA TYR A 60 14.45 -0.23 -8.55
C TYR A 60 15.04 -0.62 -7.20
N TYR A 61 14.33 -1.47 -6.48
CA TYR A 61 14.83 -2.10 -5.28
C TYR A 61 14.45 -3.58 -5.24
N ASN A 62 15.25 -4.36 -4.55
CA ASN A 62 14.98 -5.75 -4.25
C ASN A 62 15.42 -6.05 -2.82
N GLY A 63 14.61 -6.75 -2.06
CA GLY A 63 14.99 -7.15 -0.70
C GLY A 63 13.84 -7.65 0.15
N SER A 64 14.20 -8.11 1.35
CA SER A 64 13.23 -8.61 2.33
C SER A 64 12.42 -7.49 2.94
N MET A 65 11.12 -7.72 3.05
CA MET A 65 10.13 -6.89 3.72
C MET A 65 9.44 -7.70 4.80
N PHE A 66 8.90 -7.02 5.80
CA PHE A 66 8.36 -7.66 6.99
C PHE A 66 7.00 -7.07 7.33
N ARG A 67 5.98 -7.93 7.46
CA ARG A 67 4.63 -7.53 7.85
C ARG A 67 4.07 -8.49 8.88
N TYR A 68 3.44 -7.94 9.90
CA TYR A 68 2.72 -8.76 10.88
C TYR A 68 1.35 -9.16 10.32
N GLU A 69 1.39 -10.06 9.35
CA GLU A 69 0.17 -10.61 8.77
C GLU A 69 -0.16 -11.99 9.38
N ARG A 70 -1.44 -12.35 9.31
CA ARG A 70 -1.84 -13.72 9.65
C ARG A 70 -1.28 -14.64 8.56
N PRO A 71 -0.42 -15.60 8.92
CA PRO A 71 0.18 -16.52 7.95
C PRO A 71 -0.89 -17.32 7.21
N GLN A 72 -0.78 -17.36 5.89
CA GLN A 72 -1.63 -18.18 5.03
C GLN A 72 -0.88 -18.47 3.72
N ALA A 73 -1.45 -19.31 2.86
CA ALA A 73 -0.85 -19.60 1.56
C ALA A 73 -0.58 -18.29 0.78
N GLY A 74 0.68 -18.12 0.34
CA GLY A 74 1.11 -16.91 -0.39
C GLY A 74 1.31 -15.65 0.47
N ARG A 75 1.12 -15.71 1.82
CA ARG A 75 1.38 -14.59 2.73
C ARG A 75 2.29 -15.02 3.87
N GLN A 76 3.49 -14.52 3.84
CA GLN A 76 4.51 -14.73 4.86
C GLN A 76 4.77 -13.44 5.62
N ARG A 77 5.30 -13.54 6.85
CA ARG A 77 5.70 -12.37 7.64
C ARG A 77 6.99 -11.74 7.14
N GLU A 78 7.86 -12.54 6.57
CA GLU A 78 9.01 -12.10 5.77
C GLU A 78 8.77 -12.52 4.32
N PHE A 79 8.96 -11.60 3.40
CA PHE A 79 8.80 -11.83 1.96
C PHE A 79 9.76 -10.92 1.19
N ASN A 80 10.13 -11.34 -0.01
CA ASN A 80 10.93 -10.51 -0.90
C ASN A 80 10.02 -9.64 -1.77
N GLN A 81 10.41 -8.39 -1.93
CA GLN A 81 9.73 -7.44 -2.79
C GLN A 81 10.71 -6.84 -3.79
N ILE A 82 10.30 -6.82 -5.05
CA ILE A 82 10.92 -6.01 -6.10
C ILE A 82 9.98 -4.84 -6.34
N GLY A 83 10.52 -3.63 -6.38
CA GLY A 83 9.74 -2.43 -6.67
C GLY A 83 10.44 -1.54 -7.68
N LEU A 84 9.64 -0.79 -8.41
CA LEU A 84 10.05 0.22 -9.38
C LEU A 84 9.44 1.56 -8.97
N GLU A 85 10.25 2.60 -8.97
CA GLU A 85 9.81 3.94 -8.60
C GLU A 85 10.33 4.94 -9.62
N VAL A 86 9.48 5.85 -10.06
CA VAL A 86 9.87 6.97 -10.94
C VAL A 86 9.48 8.27 -10.26
N PHE A 87 10.43 9.18 -10.15
CA PHE A 87 10.24 10.51 -9.56
C PHE A 87 10.50 11.59 -10.60
N GLY A 88 9.78 12.72 -10.48
CA GLY A 88 10.01 13.92 -11.26
C GLY A 88 9.10 14.08 -12.48
N GLU A 89 8.34 13.06 -12.88
CA GLU A 89 7.47 13.16 -14.06
C GLU A 89 6.03 12.72 -13.76
N LYS A 90 5.07 13.49 -14.29
CA LYS A 90 3.63 13.19 -14.21
C LYS A 90 3.08 12.91 -15.62
N SER A 91 3.49 11.81 -16.21
CA SER A 91 3.06 11.43 -17.54
C SER A 91 2.42 10.05 -17.54
N PRO A 92 1.28 9.84 -18.21
CA PRO A 92 0.72 8.50 -18.41
C PRO A 92 1.67 7.55 -19.12
N LYS A 93 2.67 8.08 -19.85
CA LYS A 93 3.71 7.27 -20.49
C LYS A 93 4.61 6.60 -19.44
N VAL A 94 4.90 7.29 -18.34
CA VAL A 94 5.70 6.74 -17.24
C VAL A 94 4.93 5.63 -16.53
N ASP A 95 3.63 5.81 -16.30
CA ASP A 95 2.79 4.76 -15.74
C ASP A 95 2.80 3.52 -16.63
N ALA A 96 2.65 3.71 -17.94
CA ALA A 96 2.72 2.64 -18.92
C ALA A 96 4.11 1.98 -18.98
N GLU A 97 5.20 2.75 -18.85
CA GLU A 97 6.58 2.25 -18.78
C GLU A 97 6.75 1.31 -17.58
N VAL A 98 6.32 1.73 -16.38
CA VAL A 98 6.43 0.92 -15.16
C VAL A 98 5.61 -0.37 -15.28
N ILE A 99 4.39 -0.30 -15.79
CA ILE A 99 3.55 -1.47 -16.03
C ILE A 99 4.21 -2.43 -17.02
N ALA A 100 4.74 -1.90 -18.13
CA ALA A 100 5.40 -2.69 -19.16
C ALA A 100 6.67 -3.39 -18.64
N ILE A 101 7.44 -2.72 -17.78
CA ILE A 101 8.62 -3.34 -17.14
C ILE A 101 8.18 -4.49 -16.24
N GLY A 102 7.15 -4.29 -15.41
CA GLY A 102 6.60 -5.34 -14.54
C GLY A 102 6.12 -6.55 -15.35
N TYR A 103 5.36 -6.30 -16.41
CA TYR A 103 4.87 -7.35 -17.30
C TYR A 103 6.03 -8.14 -17.94
N LYS A 104 6.98 -7.45 -18.57
CA LYS A 104 8.14 -8.09 -19.22
C LYS A 104 9.04 -8.81 -18.22
N PHE A 105 9.13 -8.34 -16.99
CA PHE A 105 9.88 -9.03 -15.95
C PHE A 105 9.27 -10.40 -15.64
N LEU A 106 7.94 -10.45 -15.48
CA LEU A 106 7.22 -11.70 -15.23
C LEU A 106 7.30 -12.65 -16.44
N GLU A 107 7.15 -12.11 -17.66
CA GLU A 107 7.31 -12.88 -18.91
C GLU A 107 8.70 -13.54 -19.01
N LYS A 108 9.77 -12.82 -18.63
CA LYS A 108 11.15 -13.36 -18.60
C LYS A 108 11.37 -14.42 -17.52
N LEU A 109 10.49 -14.54 -16.57
CA LEU A 109 10.46 -15.60 -15.56
C LEU A 109 9.57 -16.80 -15.99
N ASP A 110 9.18 -16.84 -17.26
CA ASP A 110 8.30 -17.86 -17.84
C ASP A 110 6.89 -17.91 -17.15
N ILE A 111 6.48 -16.79 -16.54
CA ILE A 111 5.11 -16.66 -16.03
C ILE A 111 4.24 -16.19 -17.18
N THR A 112 3.41 -17.11 -17.67
CA THR A 112 2.46 -16.90 -18.78
C THR A 112 1.05 -16.59 -18.25
N ASP A 113 0.10 -16.34 -19.15
CA ASP A 113 -1.30 -16.06 -18.82
C ASP A 113 -1.50 -14.83 -17.93
N LEU A 114 -0.71 -13.79 -18.20
CA LEU A 114 -0.77 -12.53 -17.47
C LEU A 114 -1.89 -11.64 -18.01
N GLU A 115 -2.75 -11.20 -17.12
CA GLU A 115 -3.77 -10.18 -17.40
C GLU A 115 -3.42 -8.88 -16.67
N VAL A 116 -3.31 -7.77 -17.40
CA VAL A 116 -3.09 -6.44 -16.82
C VAL A 116 -4.43 -5.74 -16.63
N LYS A 117 -4.84 -5.55 -15.37
CA LYS A 117 -6.03 -4.78 -15.01
C LYS A 117 -5.63 -3.41 -14.49
N ILE A 118 -6.09 -2.36 -15.16
CA ILE A 118 -5.82 -0.98 -14.79
C ILE A 118 -7.07 -0.37 -14.18
N ASN A 119 -6.90 0.29 -13.04
CA ASN A 119 -7.95 1.03 -12.38
C ASN A 119 -7.41 2.36 -11.83
N SER A 120 -8.29 3.30 -11.56
CA SER A 120 -7.97 4.57 -10.94
C SER A 120 -8.91 4.84 -9.77
N VAL A 121 -8.35 5.34 -8.68
CA VAL A 121 -9.15 5.82 -7.54
C VAL A 121 -9.77 7.20 -7.78
N GLY A 122 -9.58 7.77 -8.98
CA GLY A 122 -10.11 9.06 -9.36
C GLY A 122 -9.49 10.26 -8.64
N SER A 123 -10.03 11.44 -8.91
CA SER A 123 -9.66 12.68 -8.23
C SER A 123 -10.14 12.69 -6.77
N ASN A 124 -9.61 13.62 -5.95
CA ASN A 124 -10.09 13.80 -4.58
C ASN A 124 -11.60 14.12 -4.52
N ALA A 125 -12.08 14.93 -5.46
CA ALA A 125 -13.52 15.28 -5.54
C ALA A 125 -14.36 14.04 -5.86
N SER A 126 -13.98 13.27 -6.90
CA SER A 126 -14.67 12.02 -7.27
C SER A 126 -14.68 11.01 -6.14
N ARG A 127 -13.55 10.90 -5.42
CA ARG A 127 -13.38 9.98 -4.29
C ARG A 127 -14.27 10.35 -3.12
N THR A 128 -14.43 11.64 -2.84
CA THR A 128 -15.34 12.13 -1.78
C THR A 128 -16.77 11.71 -2.07
N VAL A 129 -17.27 12.02 -3.27
CA VAL A 129 -18.62 11.65 -3.71
C VAL A 129 -18.83 10.14 -3.68
N TYR A 130 -17.84 9.37 -4.15
CA TYR A 130 -17.91 7.91 -4.13
C TYR A 130 -17.99 7.35 -2.71
N ARG A 131 -17.18 7.88 -1.79
CA ARG A 131 -17.21 7.48 -0.37
C ARG A 131 -18.56 7.76 0.27
N GLU A 132 -19.16 8.91 -0.02
CA GLU A 132 -20.49 9.29 0.48
C GLU A 132 -21.56 8.29 0.00
N LYS A 133 -21.55 7.95 -1.30
CA LYS A 133 -22.46 6.95 -1.86
C LYS A 133 -22.27 5.56 -1.25
N LEU A 134 -21.03 5.13 -1.04
CA LEU A 134 -20.74 3.86 -0.35
C LEU A 134 -21.29 3.86 1.07
N VAL A 135 -21.05 4.92 1.83
CA VAL A 135 -21.54 5.04 3.21
C VAL A 135 -23.07 5.03 3.24
N GLU A 136 -23.73 5.76 2.33
CA GLU A 136 -25.20 5.79 2.22
C GLU A 136 -25.75 4.39 1.92
N HIS A 137 -25.17 3.69 0.93
CA HIS A 137 -25.57 2.35 0.56
C HIS A 137 -25.45 1.36 1.71
N PHE A 138 -24.30 1.32 2.40
CA PHE A 138 -24.06 0.36 3.47
C PHE A 138 -24.74 0.72 4.80
N LYS A 139 -25.14 1.95 5.02
CA LYS A 139 -25.88 2.36 6.24
C LYS A 139 -27.21 1.63 6.40
N SER A 140 -27.90 1.31 5.30
CA SER A 140 -29.16 0.58 5.33
C SER A 140 -29.01 -0.91 5.67
N HIS A 141 -27.76 -1.41 5.69
CA HIS A 141 -27.43 -2.83 5.90
C HIS A 141 -26.54 -3.08 7.11
N LEU A 142 -26.44 -2.09 8.03
CA LEU A 142 -25.54 -2.17 9.18
C LEU A 142 -25.72 -3.42 10.04
N ASP A 143 -26.97 -3.83 10.24
CA ASP A 143 -27.30 -4.98 11.08
C ASP A 143 -26.82 -6.31 10.47
N ASP A 144 -26.74 -6.36 9.16
CA ASP A 144 -26.32 -7.54 8.39
C ASP A 144 -24.79 -7.60 8.15
N MET A 145 -24.05 -6.59 8.58
CA MET A 145 -22.61 -6.50 8.38
C MET A 145 -21.81 -7.12 9.53
N CYS A 146 -20.64 -7.69 9.19
CA CYS A 146 -19.69 -8.14 10.21
C CYS A 146 -19.12 -6.96 11.00
N GLU A 147 -18.64 -7.22 12.22
CA GLU A 147 -18.14 -6.19 13.14
C GLU A 147 -16.99 -5.37 12.54
N ASP A 148 -16.08 -6.01 11.80
CA ASP A 148 -15.01 -5.31 11.10
C ASP A 148 -15.55 -4.28 10.10
N CYS A 149 -16.63 -4.61 9.38
CA CYS A 149 -17.23 -3.73 8.40
C CYS A 149 -18.02 -2.59 9.04
N LYS A 150 -18.68 -2.82 10.19
CA LYS A 150 -19.31 -1.76 10.99
C LYS A 150 -18.29 -0.70 11.44
N ASP A 151 -17.07 -1.12 11.78
CA ASP A 151 -15.98 -0.19 12.11
C ASP A 151 -15.42 0.52 10.86
N ARG A 152 -15.24 -0.21 9.75
CA ARG A 152 -14.70 0.31 8.49
C ARG A 152 -15.57 1.38 7.85
N ILE A 153 -16.89 1.32 7.97
CA ILE A 153 -17.81 2.30 7.38
C ILE A 153 -17.48 3.74 7.81
N ASN A 154 -17.01 3.92 9.04
CA ASN A 154 -16.66 5.23 9.57
C ASN A 154 -15.19 5.59 9.31
N ARG A 155 -14.30 4.62 9.32
CA ARG A 155 -12.85 4.86 9.21
C ARG A 155 -12.36 4.88 7.76
N ASN A 156 -12.75 3.88 6.98
CA ASN A 156 -12.33 3.73 5.59
C ASN A 156 -13.36 2.94 4.79
N PRO A 157 -14.43 3.59 4.29
CA PRO A 157 -15.51 2.93 3.56
C PRO A 157 -15.07 2.12 2.34
N LEU A 158 -13.98 2.51 1.66
CA LEU A 158 -13.46 1.77 0.51
C LEU A 158 -13.03 0.34 0.87
N ARG A 159 -12.65 0.09 2.12
CA ARG A 159 -12.29 -1.27 2.59
C ARG A 159 -13.49 -2.19 2.82
N LEU A 160 -14.70 -1.68 2.71
CA LEU A 160 -15.90 -2.50 2.71
C LEU A 160 -15.91 -3.44 1.51
N LEU A 161 -15.53 -2.93 0.34
CA LEU A 161 -15.48 -3.69 -0.92
C LEU A 161 -14.51 -4.88 -0.88
N ASP A 162 -13.55 -4.88 0.03
CA ASP A 162 -12.59 -5.96 0.25
C ASP A 162 -13.01 -6.94 1.35
N CYS A 163 -14.27 -6.92 1.79
CA CYS A 163 -14.73 -7.81 2.85
C CYS A 163 -14.79 -9.25 2.38
N LYS A 164 -14.07 -10.13 3.07
CA LYS A 164 -14.05 -11.57 2.78
C LYS A 164 -15.15 -12.35 3.50
N VAL A 165 -15.82 -11.73 4.47
CA VAL A 165 -16.89 -12.36 5.26
C VAL A 165 -18.23 -12.08 4.61
N ASP A 166 -18.47 -10.83 4.21
CA ASP A 166 -19.75 -10.36 3.70
C ASP A 166 -19.76 -10.14 2.19
N GLY A 167 -18.61 -10.22 1.52
CA GLY A 167 -18.45 -9.86 0.10
C GLY A 167 -19.34 -10.63 -0.88
N ASP A 168 -19.83 -11.79 -0.48
CA ASP A 168 -20.76 -12.60 -1.29
C ASP A 168 -22.23 -12.19 -1.13
N LYS A 169 -22.57 -11.34 -0.17
CA LYS A 169 -23.93 -10.87 0.06
C LYS A 169 -24.38 -9.93 -1.07
N ASP A 170 -25.66 -9.96 -1.40
CA ASP A 170 -26.21 -9.23 -2.55
C ASP A 170 -26.01 -7.73 -2.45
N PHE A 171 -26.11 -7.15 -1.25
CA PHE A 171 -25.89 -5.73 -1.06
C PHE A 171 -24.39 -5.32 -1.18
N TYR A 172 -23.43 -6.25 -1.08
CA TYR A 172 -22.05 -6.00 -1.46
C TYR A 172 -21.84 -6.00 -2.96
N LYS A 173 -22.52 -6.94 -3.66
CA LYS A 173 -22.44 -7.06 -5.13
C LYS A 173 -23.11 -5.88 -5.85
N SER A 174 -24.11 -5.27 -5.21
CA SER A 174 -24.84 -4.10 -5.73
C SER A 174 -24.29 -2.76 -5.29
N ALA A 175 -23.16 -2.75 -4.57
CA ALA A 175 -22.49 -1.52 -4.15
C ALA A 175 -22.09 -0.65 -5.35
N PRO A 176 -22.20 0.69 -5.24
CA PRO A 176 -21.94 1.62 -6.33
C PRO A 176 -20.50 1.60 -6.82
#